data_19a5ffb4c839336db047587a0097de9b
#
_entry.id   19a5ffb4c839336db047587a0097de9b
#
_cell.length_a   1.000
_cell.length_b   1.000
_cell.length_c   1.000
_cell.angle_alpha   90.00
_cell.angle_beta   90.00
_cell.angle_gamma   90.00
#
_symmetry.space_group_name_H-M   'P 1'
#
loop_
_entity.id
_entity.type
_entity.pdbx_description
1 polymer ?
#
loop_
_entity_poly.entity_id
_entity_poly.type
_entity_poly.pdbx_seq_one_letter_code
_entity_poly.pdbx_strand_id
1 'polypeptide(L)'
;MGGVVMKESVYNVYLLDEKEKECLVFNTMHRSIVQVDEDVYTFIKDERIDEIDDEVMEILMGGGIVVPDNLNEKDMLKIIFNRAKYDSKSIGFTIIPTHLCNLACKYCYQGHGDILSQTMNEETLRKTIEFIKKNSAGRKSFGVNLYGGEPLLAADTNFKMLEELQAFADEQGMRFSVTVTTNGTLFTEEIVKKFKDYNHQIQITLCGPKEYHDNIRVDKKGNGTYETLMNVLKLFKKYNMSFHIRVDVDKKNYSMIRSLLEDLTERGFGGTYLGFCPIGKEICYGQMELNTEEADPADLARLAKLAFDMGFRTNPIYISNFIEGCSALMDGYLAIDPKGDVYKCLAAPNYTEHRFGTINEVGNLIDMNYDAYCKWTLRDPLLIEECIDCKFSPICAGGCTLNAYSMHGDINTPGCEEKELGEIVRTYIMLRYPELFKGYSYETIVL
;
A
#
# COMPACT_ATOMS: atom_id res chain seq x y z
N MET A 1 6.81 -18.04 41.54
CA MET A 1 5.79 -18.33 40.49
C MET A 1 6.22 -19.58 39.82
N GLY A 2 5.39 -20.64 39.69
CA GLY A 2 5.78 -21.87 38.98
C GLY A 2 6.17 -21.51 37.57
N GLY A 3 7.43 -21.80 37.19
CA GLY A 3 8.05 -21.28 36.01
C GLY A 3 7.30 -21.68 34.75
N VAL A 4 6.74 -20.69 34.06
CA VAL A 4 6.27 -20.85 32.70
C VAL A 4 7.51 -21.05 31.85
N VAL A 5 7.63 -22.18 31.17
CA VAL A 5 8.70 -22.42 30.20
C VAL A 5 8.55 -21.43 29.05
N MET A 6 9.64 -20.79 28.67
CA MET A 6 9.67 -19.75 27.64
C MET A 6 10.40 -20.28 26.40
N LYS A 7 10.06 -19.76 25.23
CA LYS A 7 10.70 -20.05 23.95
C LYS A 7 10.93 -18.80 23.13
N GLU A 8 11.82 -18.88 22.15
CA GLU A 8 11.98 -17.84 21.12
C GLU A 8 10.70 -17.71 20.30
N SER A 9 10.32 -16.46 19.97
CA SER A 9 9.23 -16.20 19.02
C SER A 9 9.64 -16.57 17.59
N VAL A 10 8.75 -17.24 16.87
CA VAL A 10 8.97 -17.61 15.45
C VAL A 10 8.96 -16.39 14.51
N TYR A 11 8.53 -15.23 15.00
CA TYR A 11 8.44 -13.98 14.25
C TYR A 11 9.60 -13.03 14.49
N ASN A 12 10.69 -13.49 15.11
CA ASN A 12 11.89 -12.70 15.31
C ASN A 12 12.73 -12.60 14.02
N VAL A 13 13.18 -11.39 13.71
CA VAL A 13 14.16 -11.07 12.67
C VAL A 13 15.36 -10.45 13.36
N TYR A 14 16.54 -11.01 13.15
CA TYR A 14 17.77 -10.56 13.76
C TYR A 14 18.57 -9.71 12.78
N LEU A 15 19.07 -8.57 13.28
CA LEU A 15 20.00 -7.72 12.56
C LEU A 15 21.30 -7.72 13.37
N LEU A 16 22.31 -8.38 12.84
CA LEU A 16 23.59 -8.53 13.51
C LEU A 16 24.56 -7.42 13.08
N ASP A 17 25.24 -6.80 14.04
CA ASP A 17 26.44 -6.05 13.79
C ASP A 17 27.66 -6.89 14.15
N GLU A 18 28.36 -7.37 13.14
CA GLU A 18 29.56 -8.20 13.33
C GLU A 18 30.73 -7.45 14.01
N LYS A 19 30.73 -6.10 14.01
CA LYS A 19 31.82 -5.31 14.57
C LYS A 19 31.65 -4.99 16.05
N GLU A 20 30.42 -4.61 16.43
CA GLU A 20 30.13 -4.14 17.80
C GLU A 20 29.60 -5.28 18.69
N LYS A 21 29.40 -6.49 18.14
CA LYS A 21 28.84 -7.66 18.86
C LYS A 21 27.48 -7.39 19.49
N GLU A 22 26.71 -6.51 18.87
CA GLU A 22 25.34 -6.18 19.26
C GLU A 22 24.35 -6.77 18.27
N CYS A 23 23.20 -7.16 18.77
CA CYS A 23 22.11 -7.70 17.97
C CYS A 23 20.84 -6.90 18.20
N LEU A 24 20.24 -6.42 17.13
CA LEU A 24 18.87 -5.89 17.17
C LEU A 24 17.90 -7.01 16.78
N VAL A 25 16.92 -7.27 17.62
CA VAL A 25 15.84 -8.23 17.36
C VAL A 25 14.57 -7.46 17.05
N PHE A 26 14.06 -7.64 15.85
CA PHE A 26 12.78 -7.09 15.43
C PHE A 26 11.73 -8.20 15.40
N ASN A 27 10.69 -8.08 16.22
CA ASN A 27 9.55 -8.99 16.16
C ASN A 27 8.50 -8.46 15.18
N THR A 28 8.25 -9.19 14.09
CA THR A 28 7.36 -8.74 13.03
C THR A 28 5.88 -8.74 13.46
N MET A 29 5.49 -9.55 14.43
CA MET A 29 4.12 -9.63 14.95
C MET A 29 3.82 -8.47 15.90
N HIS A 30 4.73 -8.19 16.85
CA HIS A 30 4.60 -7.13 17.85
C HIS A 30 5.12 -5.78 17.35
N ARG A 31 5.96 -5.78 16.29
CA ARG A 31 6.66 -4.59 15.75
C ARG A 31 7.54 -3.90 16.77
N SER A 32 7.98 -4.64 17.73
CA SER A 32 8.95 -4.22 18.72
C SER A 32 10.36 -4.40 18.19
N ILE A 33 11.28 -3.58 18.66
CA ILE A 33 12.70 -3.75 18.46
C ILE A 33 13.37 -3.75 19.83
N VAL A 34 14.25 -4.71 20.03
CA VAL A 34 15.03 -4.86 21.28
C VAL A 34 16.48 -5.04 20.89
N GLN A 35 17.35 -4.26 21.51
CA GLN A 35 18.80 -4.43 21.41
C GLN A 35 19.25 -5.40 22.49
N VAL A 36 20.01 -6.42 22.11
CA VAL A 36 20.55 -7.44 23.01
C VAL A 36 22.06 -7.58 22.79
N ASP A 37 22.77 -7.94 23.83
CA ASP A 37 24.19 -8.30 23.75
C ASP A 37 24.40 -9.71 23.19
N GLU A 38 25.67 -10.08 22.98
CA GLU A 38 26.08 -11.37 22.44
C GLU A 38 25.65 -12.55 23.34
N ASP A 39 25.66 -12.36 24.66
CA ASP A 39 25.31 -13.41 25.62
C ASP A 39 23.79 -13.70 25.56
N VAL A 40 22.96 -12.68 25.62
CA VAL A 40 21.50 -12.80 25.53
C VAL A 40 21.08 -13.37 24.16
N TYR A 41 21.73 -12.92 23.06
CA TYR A 41 21.50 -13.49 21.74
C TYR A 41 21.82 -14.99 21.72
N THR A 42 22.97 -15.38 22.30
CA THR A 42 23.40 -16.78 22.37
C THR A 42 22.44 -17.62 23.22
N PHE A 43 22.00 -17.12 24.39
CA PHE A 43 21.01 -17.81 25.22
C PHE A 43 19.70 -18.08 24.49
N ILE A 44 19.20 -17.09 23.71
CA ILE A 44 18.00 -17.28 22.93
C ILE A 44 18.20 -18.36 21.85
N LYS A 45 19.34 -18.33 21.13
CA LYS A 45 19.64 -19.24 20.01
C LYS A 45 19.94 -20.67 20.46
N ASP A 46 20.55 -20.82 21.63
CA ASP A 46 20.89 -22.13 22.21
C ASP A 46 19.74 -22.70 23.07
N GLU A 47 18.55 -22.09 23.04
CA GLU A 47 17.38 -22.47 23.86
C GLU A 47 17.64 -22.45 25.38
N ARG A 48 18.63 -21.65 25.82
CA ARG A 48 19.03 -21.45 27.22
C ARG A 48 18.36 -20.21 27.84
N ILE A 49 17.09 -20.00 27.53
CA ILE A 49 16.31 -18.81 27.89
C ILE A 49 16.19 -18.65 29.42
N ASP A 50 16.26 -19.71 30.19
CA ASP A 50 16.24 -19.75 31.64
C ASP A 50 17.52 -19.16 32.30
N GLU A 51 18.58 -18.94 31.55
CA GLU A 51 19.82 -18.28 32.00
C GLU A 51 19.78 -16.77 31.85
N ILE A 52 18.75 -16.22 31.21
CA ILE A 52 18.57 -14.77 31.01
C ILE A 52 18.12 -14.10 32.32
N ASP A 53 18.73 -12.98 32.68
CA ASP A 53 18.36 -12.17 33.83
C ASP A 53 16.88 -11.74 33.81
N ASP A 54 16.24 -11.71 34.99
CA ASP A 54 14.80 -11.43 35.11
C ASP A 54 14.41 -10.05 34.53
N GLU A 55 15.25 -9.00 34.69
CA GLU A 55 15.00 -7.66 34.13
C GLU A 55 15.02 -7.68 32.58
N VAL A 56 16.01 -8.38 32.01
CA VAL A 56 16.13 -8.55 30.56
C VAL A 56 14.97 -9.40 30.05
N MET A 57 14.59 -10.45 30.77
CA MET A 57 13.44 -11.30 30.44
C MET A 57 12.13 -10.52 30.34
N GLU A 58 11.87 -9.59 31.28
CA GLU A 58 10.68 -8.73 31.21
C GLU A 58 10.64 -7.88 29.94
N ILE A 59 11.80 -7.35 29.51
CA ILE A 59 11.91 -6.57 28.28
C ILE A 59 11.64 -7.46 27.05
N LEU A 60 12.26 -8.64 27.00
CA LEU A 60 12.09 -9.58 25.87
C LEU A 60 10.64 -10.06 25.75
N MET A 61 10.00 -10.37 26.87
CA MET A 61 8.59 -10.75 26.91
C MET A 61 7.68 -9.58 26.51
N GLY A 62 7.93 -8.39 27.02
CA GLY A 62 7.21 -7.17 26.66
C GLY A 62 7.30 -6.84 25.17
N GLY A 63 8.43 -7.15 24.55
CA GLY A 63 8.67 -7.02 23.11
C GLY A 63 8.14 -8.21 22.28
N GLY A 64 7.71 -9.30 22.91
CA GLY A 64 7.30 -10.52 22.21
C GLY A 64 8.49 -11.27 21.55
N ILE A 65 9.72 -10.97 21.97
CA ILE A 65 10.93 -11.66 21.49
C ILE A 65 10.97 -13.09 22.05
N VAL A 66 10.61 -13.20 23.32
CA VAL A 66 10.46 -14.46 24.03
C VAL A 66 9.00 -14.59 24.47
N VAL A 67 8.41 -15.76 24.26
CA VAL A 67 6.99 -16.02 24.50
C VAL A 67 6.82 -17.31 25.32
N PRO A 68 5.67 -17.50 26.00
CA PRO A 68 5.38 -18.77 26.68
C PRO A 68 5.44 -19.97 25.71
N ASP A 69 6.05 -21.06 26.13
CA ASP A 69 6.20 -22.26 25.29
C ASP A 69 4.86 -22.82 24.81
N ASN A 70 3.83 -22.74 25.64
CA ASN A 70 2.46 -23.17 25.31
C ASN A 70 1.72 -22.22 24.37
N LEU A 71 2.29 -21.05 24.00
CA LEU A 71 1.67 -20.12 23.05
C LEU A 71 1.82 -20.65 21.62
N ASN A 72 0.72 -20.87 20.94
CA ASN A 72 0.71 -21.07 19.48
C ASN A 72 0.60 -19.71 18.79
N GLU A 73 1.74 -19.15 18.40
CA GLU A 73 1.81 -17.82 17.75
C GLU A 73 1.12 -17.81 16.38
N LYS A 74 1.17 -18.91 15.63
CA LYS A 74 0.48 -19.03 14.33
C LYS A 74 -1.03 -18.92 14.48
N ASP A 75 -1.60 -19.56 15.51
CA ASP A 75 -3.04 -19.44 15.78
C ASP A 75 -3.40 -18.05 16.29
N MET A 76 -2.54 -17.41 17.09
CA MET A 76 -2.73 -16.01 17.48
C MET A 76 -2.73 -15.09 16.27
N LEU A 77 -1.80 -15.29 15.34
CA LEU A 77 -1.74 -14.52 14.08
C LEU A 77 -3.02 -14.70 13.26
N LYS A 78 -3.53 -15.94 13.14
CA LYS A 78 -4.82 -16.21 12.47
C LYS A 78 -5.99 -15.47 13.13
N ILE A 79 -6.03 -15.44 14.46
CA ILE A 79 -7.07 -14.70 15.20
C ILE A 79 -6.97 -13.20 14.88
N ILE A 80 -5.78 -12.63 14.93
CA ILE A 80 -5.54 -11.21 14.65
C ILE A 80 -5.95 -10.89 13.21
N PHE A 81 -5.49 -11.68 12.24
CA PHE A 81 -5.79 -11.50 10.82
C PHE A 81 -7.31 -11.59 10.56
N ASN A 82 -7.98 -12.62 11.07
CA ASN A 82 -9.41 -12.78 10.81
C ASN A 82 -10.25 -11.66 11.48
N ARG A 83 -9.86 -11.19 12.66
CA ARG A 83 -10.51 -10.04 13.29
C ARG A 83 -10.39 -8.77 12.43
N ALA A 84 -9.22 -8.54 11.83
CA ALA A 84 -9.01 -7.41 10.93
C ALA A 84 -9.76 -7.59 9.60
N LYS A 85 -9.64 -8.77 8.98
CA LYS A 85 -10.25 -9.10 7.70
C LYS A 85 -11.77 -8.91 7.70
N TYR A 86 -12.43 -9.34 8.77
CA TYR A 86 -13.89 -9.29 8.91
C TYR A 86 -14.37 -8.14 9.81
N ASP A 87 -13.55 -7.11 10.04
CA ASP A 87 -14.02 -5.92 10.77
C ASP A 87 -15.09 -5.20 9.94
N SER A 88 -16.31 -5.20 10.46
CA SER A 88 -17.48 -4.59 9.84
C SER A 88 -17.64 -3.10 10.12
N LYS A 89 -16.72 -2.47 10.87
CA LYS A 89 -16.87 -1.05 11.28
C LYS A 89 -16.70 -0.07 10.12
N SER A 90 -15.91 -0.43 9.11
CA SER A 90 -15.64 0.42 7.96
C SER A 90 -15.73 -0.34 6.64
N ILE A 91 -15.92 0.38 5.55
CA ILE A 91 -15.85 -0.16 4.19
C ILE A 91 -15.21 0.86 3.25
N GLY A 92 -14.38 0.38 2.33
CA GLY A 92 -13.73 1.19 1.29
C GLY A 92 -14.18 0.78 -0.09
N PHE A 93 -14.34 1.77 -0.96
CA PHE A 93 -14.66 1.54 -2.37
C PHE A 93 -13.63 2.23 -3.24
N THR A 94 -13.03 1.52 -4.18
CA THR A 94 -12.36 2.17 -5.30
C THR A 94 -13.34 2.30 -6.45
N ILE A 95 -13.57 3.53 -6.89
CA ILE A 95 -14.44 3.82 -8.01
C ILE A 95 -13.57 4.20 -9.20
N ILE A 96 -13.80 3.55 -10.32
CA ILE A 96 -13.16 3.85 -11.59
C ILE A 96 -14.21 4.57 -12.46
N PRO A 97 -14.31 5.91 -12.41
CA PRO A 97 -15.33 6.63 -13.16
C PRO A 97 -15.07 6.59 -14.67
N THR A 98 -13.80 6.40 -15.05
CA THR A 98 -13.39 6.26 -16.45
C THR A 98 -12.07 5.52 -16.59
N HIS A 99 -11.93 4.74 -17.62
CA HIS A 99 -10.66 4.14 -18.06
C HIS A 99 -9.86 5.08 -18.97
N LEU A 100 -10.46 6.16 -19.47
CA LEU A 100 -9.78 7.14 -20.29
C LEU A 100 -8.74 7.92 -19.48
N CYS A 101 -7.66 8.31 -20.14
CA CYS A 101 -6.63 9.16 -19.58
C CYS A 101 -6.26 10.26 -20.58
N ASN A 102 -5.91 11.44 -20.09
CA ASN A 102 -5.38 12.54 -20.89
C ASN A 102 -3.86 12.44 -21.11
N LEU A 103 -3.19 11.49 -20.43
CA LEU A 103 -1.77 11.19 -20.62
C LEU A 103 -1.56 9.91 -21.44
N ALA A 104 -0.33 9.75 -21.95
CA ALA A 104 0.19 8.59 -22.68
C ALA A 104 1.49 8.11 -22.03
N CYS A 105 1.43 7.77 -20.72
CA CYS A 105 2.59 7.32 -19.96
C CYS A 105 3.14 6.02 -20.51
N LYS A 106 4.45 5.94 -20.80
CA LYS A 106 5.07 4.78 -21.45
C LYS A 106 4.98 3.46 -20.68
N TYR A 107 4.65 3.50 -19.37
CA TYR A 107 4.52 2.33 -18.51
C TYR A 107 3.09 2.07 -18.05
N CYS A 108 2.10 2.69 -18.69
CA CYS A 108 0.72 2.61 -18.23
C CYS A 108 0.11 1.22 -18.46
N TYR A 109 -0.20 0.52 -17.38
CA TYR A 109 -0.83 -0.80 -17.44
C TYR A 109 -2.28 -0.80 -17.93
N GLN A 110 -2.95 0.36 -17.89
CA GLN A 110 -4.31 0.52 -18.42
C GLN A 110 -4.34 0.89 -19.91
N GLY A 111 -3.16 0.98 -20.57
CA GLY A 111 -3.07 1.24 -22.00
C GLY A 111 -3.65 2.58 -22.44
N HIS A 112 -3.58 3.63 -21.59
CA HIS A 112 -4.02 5.01 -21.90
C HIS A 112 -5.52 5.14 -22.27
N GLY A 113 -6.32 4.13 -21.98
CA GLY A 113 -7.71 4.00 -22.45
C GLY A 113 -7.85 3.25 -23.78
N ASP A 114 -6.76 2.70 -24.33
CA ASP A 114 -6.80 1.93 -25.57
C ASP A 114 -7.24 0.47 -25.34
N ILE A 115 -6.97 -0.06 -24.11
CA ILE A 115 -7.40 -1.42 -23.71
C ILE A 115 -8.84 -1.38 -23.20
N LEU A 116 -9.13 -0.48 -22.28
CA LEU A 116 -10.46 -0.23 -21.73
C LEU A 116 -10.76 1.25 -21.92
N SER A 117 -11.88 1.59 -22.58
CA SER A 117 -12.21 2.98 -22.96
C SER A 117 -13.56 3.45 -22.40
N GLN A 118 -14.12 2.73 -21.42
CA GLN A 118 -15.43 3.05 -20.89
C GLN A 118 -15.36 4.25 -19.92
N THR A 119 -16.45 5.00 -19.88
CA THR A 119 -16.73 6.03 -18.88
C THR A 119 -18.11 5.75 -18.27
N MET A 120 -18.22 5.92 -16.96
CA MET A 120 -19.43 5.73 -16.19
C MET A 120 -20.51 6.73 -16.66
N ASN A 121 -21.66 6.21 -17.07
CA ASN A 121 -22.80 7.04 -17.42
C ASN A 121 -23.68 7.35 -16.19
N GLU A 122 -24.67 8.21 -16.34
CA GLU A 122 -25.57 8.63 -15.26
C GLU A 122 -26.35 7.46 -14.63
N GLU A 123 -26.74 6.47 -15.41
CA GLU A 123 -27.43 5.29 -14.91
C GLU A 123 -26.51 4.44 -14.03
N THR A 124 -25.31 4.16 -14.49
CA THR A 124 -24.30 3.42 -13.72
C THR A 124 -23.88 4.19 -12.47
N LEU A 125 -23.74 5.51 -12.56
CA LEU A 125 -23.46 6.37 -11.42
C LEU A 125 -24.51 6.20 -10.32
N ARG A 126 -25.81 6.33 -10.68
CA ARG A 126 -26.91 6.17 -9.74
C ARG A 126 -26.93 4.81 -9.07
N LYS A 127 -26.75 3.72 -9.85
CA LYS A 127 -26.64 2.34 -9.34
C LYS A 127 -25.47 2.20 -8.37
N THR A 128 -24.32 2.76 -8.71
CA THR A 128 -23.11 2.73 -7.88
C THR A 128 -23.32 3.46 -6.55
N ILE A 129 -23.95 4.63 -6.56
CA ILE A 129 -24.28 5.38 -5.34
C ILE A 129 -25.18 4.55 -4.42
N GLU A 130 -26.24 3.94 -4.97
CA GLU A 130 -27.16 3.10 -4.18
C GLU A 130 -26.46 1.85 -3.63
N PHE A 131 -25.56 1.24 -4.41
CA PHE A 131 -24.74 0.12 -3.94
C PHE A 131 -23.83 0.52 -2.77
N ILE A 132 -23.15 1.68 -2.87
CA ILE A 132 -22.27 2.20 -1.81
C ILE A 132 -23.09 2.49 -0.54
N LYS A 133 -24.21 3.21 -0.65
CA LYS A 133 -25.09 3.53 0.49
C LYS A 133 -25.56 2.25 1.19
N LYS A 134 -26.02 1.27 0.43
CA LYS A 134 -26.52 0.00 0.97
C LYS A 134 -25.46 -0.81 1.71
N ASN A 135 -24.25 -0.90 1.14
CA ASN A 135 -23.15 -1.65 1.76
C ASN A 135 -22.47 -0.88 2.90
N SER A 136 -22.65 0.44 2.99
CA SER A 136 -22.16 1.28 4.09
C SER A 136 -23.12 1.36 5.26
N ALA A 137 -24.41 1.11 5.07
CA ALA A 137 -25.43 1.23 6.11
C ALA A 137 -25.08 0.42 7.38
N GLY A 138 -25.20 1.07 8.54
CA GLY A 138 -24.89 0.47 9.85
C GLY A 138 -23.40 0.41 10.21
N ARG A 139 -22.51 0.90 9.36
CA ARG A 139 -21.07 1.00 9.66
C ARG A 139 -20.74 2.35 10.30
N LYS A 140 -19.56 2.47 10.91
CA LYS A 140 -19.08 3.74 11.52
C LYS A 140 -18.48 4.70 10.50
N SER A 141 -17.94 4.16 9.42
CA SER A 141 -17.28 4.96 8.37
C SER A 141 -17.26 4.23 7.03
N PHE A 142 -17.16 5.01 5.98
CA PHE A 142 -16.83 4.51 4.65
C PHE A 142 -15.95 5.49 3.90
N GLY A 143 -15.25 5.00 2.88
CA GLY A 143 -14.38 5.80 2.05
C GLY A 143 -14.51 5.47 0.57
N VAL A 144 -14.26 6.48 -0.27
CA VAL A 144 -14.18 6.33 -1.72
C VAL A 144 -12.79 6.72 -2.18
N ASN A 145 -12.14 5.85 -2.94
CA ASN A 145 -10.93 6.16 -3.68
C ASN A 145 -11.29 6.35 -5.17
N LEU A 146 -11.16 7.55 -5.67
CA LEU A 146 -11.30 7.85 -7.11
C LEU A 146 -10.02 7.42 -7.82
N TYR A 147 -10.17 6.50 -8.75
CA TYR A 147 -9.09 5.85 -9.49
C TYR A 147 -9.45 5.72 -10.97
N GLY A 148 -8.59 5.09 -11.78
CA GLY A 148 -8.87 4.76 -13.17
C GLY A 148 -7.77 5.22 -14.12
N GLY A 149 -8.09 5.57 -15.36
CA GLY A 149 -7.14 6.22 -16.26
C GLY A 149 -6.74 7.58 -15.68
N GLU A 150 -7.64 8.55 -15.76
CA GLU A 150 -7.56 9.81 -15.02
C GLU A 150 -8.95 10.16 -14.47
N PRO A 151 -9.17 10.03 -13.16
CA PRO A 151 -10.51 10.22 -12.59
C PRO A 151 -11.07 11.65 -12.80
N LEU A 152 -10.21 12.67 -12.89
CA LEU A 152 -10.65 14.04 -13.09
C LEU A 152 -11.16 14.35 -14.52
N LEU A 153 -11.03 13.42 -15.47
CA LEU A 153 -11.76 13.52 -16.75
C LEU A 153 -13.29 13.40 -16.54
N ALA A 154 -13.70 12.76 -15.45
CA ALA A 154 -15.10 12.61 -15.04
C ALA A 154 -15.41 13.45 -13.80
N ALA A 155 -14.84 14.67 -13.67
CA ALA A 155 -14.92 15.48 -12.46
C ALA A 155 -16.39 15.78 -12.05
N ASP A 156 -17.27 16.12 -12.98
CA ASP A 156 -18.67 16.40 -12.67
C ASP A 156 -19.39 15.16 -12.11
N THR A 157 -19.18 14.00 -12.73
CA THR A 157 -19.68 12.71 -12.24
C THR A 157 -19.18 12.41 -10.83
N ASN A 158 -17.89 12.63 -10.60
CA ASN A 158 -17.28 12.41 -9.30
C ASN A 158 -17.89 13.32 -8.23
N PHE A 159 -17.98 14.61 -8.47
CA PHE A 159 -18.52 15.55 -7.47
C PHE A 159 -19.99 15.28 -7.18
N LYS A 160 -20.80 14.94 -8.19
CA LYS A 160 -22.19 14.52 -8.00
C LYS A 160 -22.28 13.32 -7.06
N MET A 161 -21.44 12.29 -7.27
CA MET A 161 -21.38 11.13 -6.39
C MET A 161 -20.94 11.53 -4.97
N LEU A 162 -19.87 12.32 -4.83
CA LEU A 162 -19.33 12.70 -3.54
C LEU A 162 -20.33 13.53 -2.72
N GLU A 163 -21.06 14.46 -3.35
CA GLU A 163 -22.12 15.25 -2.71
C GLU A 163 -23.24 14.36 -2.15
N GLU A 164 -23.74 13.41 -2.93
CA GLU A 164 -24.77 12.48 -2.48
C GLU A 164 -24.29 11.54 -1.35
N LEU A 165 -23.04 11.08 -1.44
CA LEU A 165 -22.44 10.21 -0.42
C LEU A 165 -22.13 10.98 0.88
N GLN A 166 -21.71 12.25 0.79
CA GLN A 166 -21.50 13.09 1.97
C GLN A 166 -22.85 13.36 2.67
N ALA A 167 -23.89 13.71 1.91
CA ALA A 167 -25.22 13.91 2.47
C ALA A 167 -25.74 12.64 3.19
N PHE A 168 -25.54 11.47 2.59
CA PHE A 168 -25.87 10.19 3.22
C PHE A 168 -25.07 9.96 4.49
N ALA A 169 -23.76 10.24 4.48
CA ALA A 169 -22.91 10.08 5.66
C ALA A 169 -23.38 10.98 6.82
N ASP A 170 -23.69 12.22 6.52
CA ASP A 170 -24.18 13.21 7.50
C ASP A 170 -25.52 12.77 8.10
N GLU A 171 -26.47 12.31 7.27
CA GLU A 171 -27.76 11.80 7.72
C GLU A 171 -27.61 10.58 8.64
N GLN A 172 -26.68 9.69 8.35
CA GLN A 172 -26.45 8.46 9.13
C GLN A 172 -25.45 8.64 10.28
N GLY A 173 -24.87 9.83 10.46
CA GLY A 173 -23.86 10.11 11.48
C GLY A 173 -22.55 9.32 11.26
N MET A 174 -22.18 9.04 10.01
CA MET A 174 -21.01 8.28 9.62
C MET A 174 -19.86 9.20 9.23
N ARG A 175 -18.62 8.71 9.38
CA ARG A 175 -17.46 9.40 8.79
C ARG A 175 -17.30 9.00 7.33
N PHE A 176 -17.15 9.99 6.47
CA PHE A 176 -16.86 9.80 5.06
C PHE A 176 -15.48 10.35 4.71
N SER A 177 -14.71 9.64 3.87
CA SER A 177 -13.40 10.06 3.40
C SER A 177 -13.24 9.84 1.92
N VAL A 178 -12.47 10.71 1.28
CA VAL A 178 -12.21 10.70 -0.15
C VAL A 178 -10.71 10.59 -0.41
N THR A 179 -10.30 9.59 -1.16
CA THR A 179 -8.94 9.51 -1.70
C THR A 179 -8.99 9.72 -3.21
N VAL A 180 -8.00 10.37 -3.78
CA VAL A 180 -7.89 10.56 -5.23
C VAL A 180 -6.50 10.15 -5.68
N THR A 181 -6.43 9.14 -6.53
CA THR A 181 -5.20 8.75 -7.21
C THR A 181 -5.24 9.30 -8.63
N THR A 182 -4.37 10.25 -8.94
CA THR A 182 -4.46 11.06 -10.15
C THR A 182 -3.08 11.37 -10.73
N ASN A 183 -3.04 11.62 -12.04
CA ASN A 183 -1.86 12.19 -12.66
C ASN A 183 -1.68 13.69 -12.32
N GLY A 184 -2.68 14.33 -11.76
CA GLY A 184 -2.66 15.70 -11.22
C GLY A 184 -2.81 16.82 -12.26
N THR A 185 -2.67 16.55 -13.55
CA THR A 185 -2.59 17.61 -14.57
C THR A 185 -3.89 18.38 -14.81
N LEU A 186 -5.01 17.83 -14.34
CA LEU A 186 -6.34 18.45 -14.52
C LEU A 186 -6.81 19.25 -13.31
N PHE A 187 -6.01 19.39 -12.26
CA PHE A 187 -6.38 20.21 -11.12
C PHE A 187 -6.39 21.69 -11.50
N THR A 188 -7.56 22.29 -11.36
CA THR A 188 -7.77 23.73 -11.38
C THR A 188 -8.02 24.27 -9.97
N GLU A 189 -7.94 25.57 -9.79
CA GLU A 189 -8.27 26.20 -8.50
C GLU A 189 -9.72 25.91 -8.05
N GLU A 190 -10.64 25.77 -9.00
CA GLU A 190 -12.04 25.40 -8.73
C GLU A 190 -12.13 23.97 -8.18
N ILE A 191 -11.47 22.99 -8.82
CA ILE A 191 -11.43 21.59 -8.38
C ILE A 191 -10.81 21.48 -7.00
N VAL A 192 -9.72 22.22 -6.74
CA VAL A 192 -9.07 22.26 -5.43
C VAL A 192 -10.03 22.75 -4.35
N LYS A 193 -10.78 23.82 -4.61
CA LYS A 193 -11.76 24.37 -3.67
C LYS A 193 -12.87 23.36 -3.36
N LYS A 194 -13.38 22.65 -4.36
CA LYS A 194 -14.40 21.60 -4.17
C LYS A 194 -13.89 20.47 -3.29
N PHE A 195 -12.67 19.95 -3.54
CA PHE A 195 -12.10 18.87 -2.71
C PHE A 195 -11.84 19.31 -1.26
N LYS A 196 -11.59 20.59 -1.02
CA LYS A 196 -11.32 21.09 0.33
C LYS A 196 -12.49 20.88 1.31
N ASP A 197 -13.69 20.76 0.80
CA ASP A 197 -14.90 20.57 1.62
C ASP A 197 -15.04 19.12 2.14
N TYR A 198 -14.22 18.20 1.62
CA TYR A 198 -14.21 16.79 2.03
C TYR A 198 -13.01 16.47 2.94
N ASN A 199 -13.14 15.42 3.75
CA ASN A 199 -11.98 14.77 4.37
C ASN A 199 -11.23 13.99 3.28
N HIS A 200 -10.20 14.62 2.70
CA HIS A 200 -9.54 14.15 1.49
C HIS A 200 -8.06 13.82 1.67
N GLN A 201 -7.58 12.93 0.81
CA GLN A 201 -6.16 12.63 0.58
C GLN A 201 -5.91 12.51 -0.91
N ILE A 202 -4.98 13.29 -1.45
CA ILE A 202 -4.65 13.27 -2.88
C ILE A 202 -3.29 12.63 -3.10
N GLN A 203 -3.22 11.61 -3.96
CA GLN A 203 -1.98 11.01 -4.42
C GLN A 203 -1.64 11.51 -5.81
N ILE A 204 -0.48 12.15 -5.94
CA ILE A 204 0.10 12.60 -7.22
C ILE A 204 1.31 11.73 -7.56
N THR A 205 1.49 11.40 -8.83
CA THR A 205 2.62 10.57 -9.28
C THR A 205 3.69 11.38 -10.00
N LEU A 206 4.94 11.23 -9.56
CA LEU A 206 6.15 11.67 -10.25
C LEU A 206 7.01 10.47 -10.67
N CYS A 207 7.90 10.67 -11.67
CA CYS A 207 8.82 9.64 -12.18
C CYS A 207 10.25 10.21 -12.31
N GLY A 208 10.81 10.73 -11.22
CA GLY A 208 12.14 11.34 -11.27
C GLY A 208 12.14 12.83 -11.62
N PRO A 209 13.32 13.43 -11.89
CA PRO A 209 13.47 14.83 -12.24
C PRO A 209 12.80 15.17 -13.57
N LYS A 210 12.64 16.47 -13.83
CA LYS A 210 11.89 16.99 -14.97
C LYS A 210 12.19 16.29 -16.29
N GLU A 211 13.46 16.12 -16.63
CA GLU A 211 13.89 15.53 -17.91
C GLU A 211 13.40 14.08 -18.05
N TYR A 212 13.56 13.27 -17.00
CA TYR A 212 13.09 11.89 -17.02
C TYR A 212 11.55 11.82 -16.98
N HIS A 213 10.92 12.59 -16.09
CA HIS A 213 9.47 12.64 -15.98
C HIS A 213 8.81 13.00 -17.30
N ASP A 214 9.26 14.08 -17.96
CA ASP A 214 8.69 14.59 -19.21
C ASP A 214 8.95 13.67 -20.41
N ASN A 215 9.89 12.73 -20.31
CA ASN A 215 10.09 11.67 -21.30
C ASN A 215 9.15 10.47 -21.11
N ILE A 216 8.73 10.20 -19.88
CA ILE A 216 7.94 9.01 -19.51
C ILE A 216 6.44 9.33 -19.38
N ARG A 217 6.11 10.47 -18.75
CA ARG A 217 4.73 10.91 -18.48
C ARG A 217 4.37 12.09 -19.37
N VAL A 218 4.02 11.76 -20.58
CA VAL A 218 3.64 12.76 -21.61
C VAL A 218 2.12 12.84 -21.77
N ASP A 219 1.64 14.00 -22.22
CA ASP A 219 0.25 14.11 -22.70
C ASP A 219 0.08 13.36 -24.05
N LYS A 220 -1.15 13.29 -24.55
CA LYS A 220 -1.45 12.63 -25.84
C LYS A 220 -0.82 13.33 -27.06
N LYS A 221 -0.23 14.52 -26.90
CA LYS A 221 0.50 15.26 -27.94
C LYS A 221 2.02 15.12 -27.81
N GLY A 222 2.50 14.39 -26.77
CA GLY A 222 3.91 14.18 -26.47
C GLY A 222 4.55 15.29 -25.64
N ASN A 223 3.79 16.22 -25.06
CA ASN A 223 4.33 17.26 -24.18
C ASN A 223 4.56 16.70 -22.76
N GLY A 224 5.68 17.12 -22.13
CA GLY A 224 5.97 16.81 -20.74
C GLY A 224 4.98 17.46 -19.76
N THR A 225 4.84 16.88 -18.56
CA THR A 225 3.84 17.30 -17.60
C THR A 225 4.42 17.79 -16.26
N TYR A 226 5.73 17.77 -16.07
CA TYR A 226 6.41 18.09 -14.82
C TYR A 226 6.06 19.48 -14.28
N GLU A 227 6.20 20.54 -15.08
CA GLU A 227 5.94 21.90 -14.64
C GLU A 227 4.45 22.13 -14.34
N THR A 228 3.55 21.46 -15.06
CA THR A 228 2.12 21.47 -14.73
C THR A 228 1.90 20.92 -13.32
N LEU A 229 2.53 19.81 -12.98
CA LEU A 229 2.44 19.22 -11.63
C LEU A 229 3.05 20.13 -10.57
N MET A 230 4.21 20.74 -10.81
CA MET A 230 4.81 21.68 -9.86
C MET A 230 3.86 22.86 -9.57
N ASN A 231 3.14 23.37 -10.56
CA ASN A 231 2.14 24.42 -10.36
C ASN A 231 0.93 23.90 -9.56
N VAL A 232 0.47 22.69 -9.81
CA VAL A 232 -0.61 22.05 -9.02
C VAL A 232 -0.18 21.85 -7.56
N LEU A 233 1.04 21.37 -7.31
CA LEU A 233 1.56 21.23 -5.94
C LEU A 233 1.66 22.58 -5.21
N LYS A 234 2.03 23.67 -5.91
CA LYS A 234 1.97 25.04 -5.34
C LYS A 234 0.53 25.42 -4.97
N LEU A 235 -0.43 25.06 -5.83
CA LEU A 235 -1.85 25.31 -5.57
C LEU A 235 -2.33 24.51 -4.35
N PHE A 236 -1.90 23.26 -4.21
CA PHE A 236 -2.20 22.43 -3.03
C PHE A 236 -1.67 23.05 -1.74
N LYS A 237 -0.43 23.56 -1.74
CA LYS A 237 0.11 24.29 -0.60
C LYS A 237 -0.67 25.56 -0.29
N LYS A 238 -1.00 26.36 -1.32
CA LYS A 238 -1.81 27.59 -1.16
C LYS A 238 -3.13 27.31 -0.44
N TYR A 239 -3.79 26.20 -0.74
CA TYR A 239 -5.08 25.82 -0.18
C TYR A 239 -4.99 24.85 1.01
N ASN A 240 -3.78 24.52 1.48
CA ASN A 240 -3.55 23.58 2.57
C ASN A 240 -4.23 22.22 2.34
N MET A 241 -4.09 21.68 1.13
CA MET A 241 -4.63 20.37 0.76
C MET A 241 -3.82 19.25 1.39
N SER A 242 -4.51 18.16 1.74
CA SER A 242 -3.83 16.93 2.14
C SER A 242 -3.40 16.12 0.91
N PHE A 243 -2.10 15.98 0.72
CA PHE A 243 -1.56 15.23 -0.42
C PHE A 243 -0.25 14.52 -0.08
N HIS A 244 0.07 13.53 -0.89
CA HIS A 244 1.37 12.88 -0.92
C HIS A 244 1.83 12.63 -2.36
N ILE A 245 3.12 12.45 -2.53
CA ILE A 245 3.72 12.18 -3.83
C ILE A 245 4.15 10.72 -3.87
N ARG A 246 3.60 9.98 -4.81
CA ARG A 246 4.12 8.68 -5.23
C ARG A 246 5.23 8.91 -6.24
N VAL A 247 6.39 8.33 -6.02
CA VAL A 247 7.53 8.38 -6.94
C VAL A 247 7.69 6.99 -7.56
N ASP A 248 7.38 6.87 -8.84
CA ASP A 248 7.55 5.62 -9.57
C ASP A 248 9.02 5.49 -10.01
N VAL A 249 9.65 4.37 -9.66
CA VAL A 249 11.09 4.12 -9.82
C VAL A 249 11.35 2.89 -10.67
N ASP A 250 12.29 3.01 -11.60
CA ASP A 250 12.92 1.91 -12.33
C ASP A 250 14.46 1.99 -12.22
N LYS A 251 15.18 1.02 -12.75
CA LYS A 251 16.65 1.04 -12.73
C LYS A 251 17.26 2.26 -13.46
N LYS A 252 16.55 2.85 -14.41
CA LYS A 252 17.05 3.97 -15.20
C LYS A 252 16.98 5.29 -14.44
N ASN A 253 15.89 5.51 -13.68
CA ASN A 253 15.72 6.75 -12.93
C ASN A 253 16.22 6.67 -11.48
N TYR A 254 16.57 5.49 -10.97
CA TYR A 254 17.04 5.29 -9.60
C TYR A 254 18.12 6.31 -9.20
N SER A 255 19.19 6.39 -10.00
CA SER A 255 20.31 7.30 -9.73
C SER A 255 19.94 8.79 -9.86
N MET A 256 18.82 9.11 -10.49
CA MET A 256 18.35 10.48 -10.70
C MET A 256 17.42 10.98 -9.59
N ILE A 257 16.95 10.11 -8.68
CA ILE A 257 15.97 10.49 -7.65
C ILE A 257 16.52 11.53 -6.70
N ARG A 258 17.83 11.52 -6.38
CA ARG A 258 18.45 12.59 -5.57
C ARG A 258 18.19 13.98 -6.18
N SER A 259 18.35 14.14 -7.50
CA SER A 259 18.09 15.40 -8.18
C SER A 259 16.60 15.81 -8.13
N LEU A 260 15.67 14.84 -8.16
CA LEU A 260 14.26 15.13 -7.90
C LEU A 260 14.04 15.68 -6.49
N LEU A 261 14.65 15.07 -5.48
CA LEU A 261 14.51 15.51 -4.08
C LEU A 261 15.08 16.91 -3.86
N GLU A 262 16.21 17.22 -4.49
CA GLU A 262 16.83 18.54 -4.49
C GLU A 262 15.90 19.59 -5.13
N ASP A 263 15.36 19.33 -6.32
CA ASP A 263 14.41 20.24 -7.00
C ASP A 263 13.12 20.45 -6.18
N LEU A 264 12.57 19.38 -5.59
CA LEU A 264 11.41 19.50 -4.69
C LEU A 264 11.71 20.35 -3.47
N THR A 265 12.91 20.22 -2.89
CA THR A 265 13.34 21.01 -1.74
C THR A 265 13.50 22.48 -2.12
N GLU A 266 14.17 22.79 -3.23
CA GLU A 266 14.37 24.16 -3.73
C GLU A 266 13.01 24.85 -4.05
N ARG A 267 12.05 24.10 -4.57
CA ARG A 267 10.68 24.58 -4.82
C ARG A 267 9.83 24.69 -3.56
N GLY A 268 10.40 24.35 -2.39
CA GLY A 268 9.73 24.47 -1.09
C GLY A 268 8.79 23.30 -0.77
N PHE A 269 8.96 22.13 -1.34
CA PHE A 269 8.19 20.92 -1.04
C PHE A 269 8.86 19.99 -0.02
N GLY A 270 9.94 20.42 0.65
CA GLY A 270 10.52 19.70 1.77
C GLY A 270 9.47 19.39 2.84
N GLY A 271 9.59 18.22 3.50
CA GLY A 271 8.61 17.75 4.49
C GLY A 271 7.33 17.14 3.90
N THR A 272 7.17 17.12 2.58
CA THR A 272 6.06 16.37 1.92
C THR A 272 6.25 14.87 2.13
N TYR A 273 5.14 14.13 2.21
CA TYR A 273 5.19 12.68 2.27
C TYR A 273 5.47 12.10 0.88
N LEU A 274 6.53 11.28 0.78
CA LEU A 274 6.93 10.57 -0.43
C LEU A 274 6.78 9.06 -0.25
N GLY A 275 6.22 8.39 -1.25
CA GLY A 275 6.19 6.95 -1.35
C GLY A 275 6.91 6.49 -2.62
N PHE A 276 7.95 5.66 -2.52
CA PHE A 276 8.67 5.10 -3.66
C PHE A 276 8.03 3.78 -4.08
N CYS A 277 7.70 3.62 -5.37
CA CYS A 277 7.05 2.44 -5.90
C CYS A 277 7.81 1.94 -7.12
N PRO A 278 8.04 0.62 -7.26
CA PRO A 278 8.67 0.11 -8.47
C PRO A 278 7.73 0.26 -9.67
N ILE A 279 8.31 0.51 -10.83
CA ILE A 279 7.65 0.29 -12.11
C ILE A 279 7.88 -1.18 -12.45
N GLY A 280 6.97 -2.05 -12.03
CA GLY A 280 7.12 -3.50 -12.19
C GLY A 280 6.51 -4.02 -13.47
N LYS A 281 7.04 -5.16 -13.95
CA LYS A 281 6.55 -5.85 -15.14
C LYS A 281 5.30 -6.70 -14.85
N GLU A 282 5.10 -7.13 -13.60
CA GLU A 282 4.28 -8.30 -13.31
C GLU A 282 2.87 -7.98 -12.82
N ILE A 283 2.67 -6.94 -12.01
CA ILE A 283 1.41 -6.73 -11.31
C ILE A 283 0.26 -6.29 -12.23
N CYS A 284 0.56 -5.59 -13.31
CA CYS A 284 -0.46 -4.91 -14.10
C CYS A 284 -0.21 -4.99 -15.60
N TYR A 285 0.82 -5.65 -16.05
CA TYR A 285 1.41 -5.40 -17.38
C TYR A 285 1.38 -6.61 -18.32
N GLY A 286 0.69 -7.68 -17.99
CA GLY A 286 0.65 -8.93 -18.76
C GLY A 286 0.33 -8.81 -20.26
N GLN A 287 0.09 -7.59 -20.77
CA GLN A 287 -0.20 -7.33 -22.18
C GLN A 287 0.67 -6.23 -22.82
N MET A 288 1.60 -5.60 -22.08
CA MET A 288 2.49 -4.57 -22.65
C MET A 288 3.97 -4.92 -22.43
N GLU A 289 4.75 -4.93 -23.50
CA GLU A 289 6.21 -4.99 -23.43
C GLU A 289 6.73 -3.66 -22.86
N LEU A 290 6.94 -3.60 -21.54
CA LEU A 290 7.63 -2.47 -20.93
C LEU A 290 9.14 -2.60 -21.13
N ASN A 291 9.72 -1.61 -21.77
CA ASN A 291 11.17 -1.44 -21.86
C ASN A 291 11.76 -0.83 -20.58
N THR A 292 11.20 -1.17 -19.42
CA THR A 292 11.69 -0.74 -18.10
C THR A 292 12.25 -1.95 -17.36
N GLU A 293 13.41 -1.78 -16.74
CA GLU A 293 13.93 -2.75 -15.79
C GLU A 293 13.44 -2.35 -14.39
N GLU A 294 12.84 -3.29 -13.68
CA GLU A 294 12.33 -3.09 -12.34
C GLU A 294 13.44 -2.67 -11.37
N ALA A 295 13.15 -1.71 -10.50
CA ALA A 295 14.05 -1.34 -9.42
C ALA A 295 14.04 -2.43 -8.35
N ASP A 296 15.22 -2.73 -7.81
CA ASP A 296 15.35 -3.63 -6.68
C ASP A 296 14.63 -3.04 -5.44
N PRO A 297 13.87 -3.82 -4.68
CA PRO A 297 13.28 -3.37 -3.41
C PRO A 297 14.29 -2.76 -2.44
N ALA A 298 15.52 -3.27 -2.39
CA ALA A 298 16.61 -2.65 -1.64
C ALA A 298 16.92 -1.22 -2.11
N ASP A 299 16.82 -0.96 -3.41
CA ASP A 299 17.01 0.38 -3.95
C ASP A 299 15.90 1.33 -3.52
N LEU A 300 14.64 0.87 -3.51
CA LEU A 300 13.51 1.67 -3.00
C LEU A 300 13.69 2.01 -1.52
N ALA A 301 14.18 1.06 -0.76
CA ALA A 301 14.49 1.23 0.65
C ALA A 301 15.59 2.30 0.86
N ARG A 302 16.67 2.25 0.08
CA ARG A 302 17.76 3.25 0.09
C ARG A 302 17.24 4.64 -0.30
N LEU A 303 16.34 4.74 -1.28
CA LEU A 303 15.70 6.00 -1.65
C LEU A 303 14.81 6.57 -0.54
N ALA A 304 14.08 5.71 0.18
CA ALA A 304 13.31 6.14 1.34
C ALA A 304 14.24 6.71 2.42
N LYS A 305 15.37 6.05 2.71
CA LYS A 305 16.38 6.56 3.64
C LYS A 305 16.96 7.90 3.18
N LEU A 306 17.35 8.01 1.90
CA LEU A 306 17.84 9.24 1.32
C LEU A 306 16.82 10.39 1.47
N ALA A 307 15.56 10.16 1.14
CA ALA A 307 14.51 11.16 1.26
C ALA A 307 14.30 11.60 2.72
N PHE A 308 14.33 10.64 3.66
CA PHE A 308 14.25 10.95 5.08
C PHE A 308 15.40 11.84 5.54
N ASP A 309 16.65 11.52 5.16
CA ASP A 309 17.84 12.32 5.50
C ASP A 309 17.79 13.73 4.90
N MET A 310 17.10 13.91 3.77
CA MET A 310 16.85 15.21 3.15
C MET A 310 15.61 15.95 3.72
N GLY A 311 14.99 15.41 4.78
CA GLY A 311 13.89 16.05 5.51
C GLY A 311 12.49 15.81 4.95
N PHE A 312 12.32 14.88 4.04
CA PHE A 312 10.99 14.42 3.59
C PHE A 312 10.38 13.43 4.59
N ARG A 313 9.07 13.37 4.64
CA ARG A 313 8.38 12.29 5.33
C ARG A 313 8.27 11.10 4.37
N THR A 314 8.66 9.95 4.82
CA THR A 314 8.56 8.72 4.05
C THR A 314 8.30 7.55 4.97
N ASN A 315 7.74 6.50 4.43
CA ASN A 315 7.66 5.21 5.09
C ASN A 315 8.29 4.21 4.12
N PRO A 316 9.21 3.35 4.55
CA PRO A 316 9.67 2.26 3.71
C PRO A 316 8.44 1.43 3.39
N ILE A 317 8.13 1.42 2.12
CA ILE A 317 6.91 0.92 1.56
C ILE A 317 6.81 -0.57 1.82
N TYR A 318 5.60 -1.05 1.93
CA TYR A 318 5.19 -2.45 2.03
C TYR A 318 5.30 -3.14 3.39
N ILE A 319 5.84 -2.53 4.46
CA ILE A 319 5.44 -2.98 5.79
C ILE A 319 4.07 -2.37 6.06
N SER A 320 3.07 -2.86 5.36
CA SER A 320 1.69 -2.59 5.71
C SER A 320 1.46 -3.05 7.15
N ASN A 321 0.60 -2.41 7.88
CA ASN A 321 0.04 -3.08 9.03
C ASN A 321 -0.51 -4.41 8.53
N PHE A 322 -0.04 -5.55 9.03
CA PHE A 322 -0.62 -6.85 8.70
C PHE A 322 -2.14 -6.83 8.91
N ILE A 323 -2.55 -6.10 9.94
CA ILE A 323 -3.95 -5.82 10.24
C ILE A 323 -4.63 -4.99 9.13
N GLU A 324 -3.86 -4.23 8.34
CA GLU A 324 -4.35 -3.40 7.24
C GLU A 324 -3.88 -3.87 5.87
N GLY A 325 -3.29 -5.03 5.73
CA GLY A 325 -2.72 -5.67 4.55
C GLY A 325 -3.19 -5.13 3.19
N CYS A 326 -3.05 -5.86 2.14
CA CYS A 326 -3.67 -5.48 0.87
C CYS A 326 -5.19 -5.33 1.06
N SER A 327 -5.77 -4.19 0.69
CA SER A 327 -7.22 -3.94 0.78
C SER A 327 -8.05 -5.08 0.16
N ALA A 328 -7.51 -5.74 -0.87
CA ALA A 328 -8.14 -6.88 -1.50
C ALA A 328 -8.30 -8.12 -0.59
N LEU A 329 -7.60 -8.19 0.54
CA LEU A 329 -7.76 -9.25 1.54
C LEU A 329 -8.89 -8.94 2.54
N MET A 330 -9.25 -7.66 2.71
CA MET A 330 -10.23 -7.23 3.69
C MET A 330 -11.65 -7.38 3.16
N ASP A 331 -12.57 -7.95 3.94
CA ASP A 331 -13.97 -8.09 3.56
C ASP A 331 -14.60 -6.74 3.20
N GLY A 332 -14.30 -5.72 3.98
CA GLY A 332 -14.75 -4.34 3.80
C GLY A 332 -14.08 -3.55 2.69
N TYR A 333 -13.77 -4.15 1.52
CA TYR A 333 -13.22 -3.41 0.38
C TYR A 333 -13.73 -3.96 -0.96
N LEU A 334 -14.10 -3.06 -1.88
CA LEU A 334 -14.58 -3.39 -3.23
C LEU A 334 -14.08 -2.36 -4.25
N ALA A 335 -13.89 -2.78 -5.48
CA ALA A 335 -13.60 -1.92 -6.63
C ALA A 335 -14.75 -1.99 -7.64
N ILE A 336 -15.13 -0.86 -8.21
CA ILE A 336 -16.28 -0.73 -9.14
C ILE A 336 -15.78 -0.04 -10.40
N ASP A 337 -15.99 -0.69 -11.53
CA ASP A 337 -15.59 -0.19 -12.84
C ASP A 337 -16.67 0.71 -13.49
N PRO A 338 -16.39 1.34 -14.66
CA PRO A 338 -17.35 2.23 -15.32
C PRO A 338 -18.63 1.55 -15.83
N LYS A 339 -18.67 0.22 -15.88
CA LYS A 339 -19.86 -0.54 -16.25
C LYS A 339 -20.74 -0.89 -15.05
N GLY A 340 -20.23 -0.67 -13.83
CA GLY A 340 -20.85 -1.12 -12.59
C GLY A 340 -20.50 -2.58 -12.26
N ASP A 341 -19.47 -3.13 -12.88
CA ASP A 341 -18.92 -4.42 -12.52
C ASP A 341 -18.07 -4.30 -11.25
N VAL A 342 -18.18 -5.27 -10.36
CA VAL A 342 -17.57 -5.25 -9.02
C VAL A 342 -16.45 -6.28 -8.94
N TYR A 343 -15.33 -5.86 -8.35
CA TYR A 343 -14.09 -6.62 -8.17
C TYR A 343 -13.57 -6.48 -6.74
N LYS A 344 -12.63 -7.33 -6.36
CA LYS A 344 -11.91 -7.21 -5.08
C LYS A 344 -10.63 -6.37 -5.15
N CYS A 345 -10.08 -6.17 -6.34
CA CYS A 345 -8.84 -5.42 -6.55
C CYS A 345 -9.06 -4.35 -7.63
N LEU A 346 -8.51 -3.16 -7.39
CA LEU A 346 -8.60 -2.02 -8.33
C LEU A 346 -7.90 -2.27 -9.68
N ALA A 347 -6.96 -3.19 -9.73
CA ALA A 347 -6.26 -3.58 -10.96
C ALA A 347 -6.88 -4.81 -11.65
N ALA A 348 -7.89 -5.44 -11.04
CA ALA A 348 -8.57 -6.62 -11.60
C ALA A 348 -9.51 -6.36 -12.78
N PRO A 349 -10.01 -5.14 -13.10
CA PRO A 349 -10.89 -4.96 -14.28
C PRO A 349 -10.31 -5.39 -15.62
N ASN A 350 -8.98 -5.56 -15.71
CA ASN A 350 -8.32 -6.14 -16.88
C ASN A 350 -8.51 -7.68 -17.00
N TYR A 351 -9.02 -8.31 -15.94
CA TYR A 351 -9.22 -9.76 -15.82
C TYR A 351 -10.67 -10.05 -15.51
N THR A 352 -11.47 -10.27 -16.56
CA THR A 352 -12.93 -10.44 -16.43
C THR A 352 -13.34 -11.66 -15.60
N GLU A 353 -12.48 -12.67 -15.52
CA GLU A 353 -12.64 -13.86 -14.69
C GLU A 353 -12.66 -13.54 -13.18
N HIS A 354 -12.13 -12.39 -12.77
CA HIS A 354 -12.14 -11.92 -11.37
C HIS A 354 -13.33 -11.00 -11.04
N ARG A 355 -14.24 -10.78 -11.98
CA ARG A 355 -15.47 -10.03 -11.75
C ARG A 355 -16.39 -10.78 -10.79
N PHE A 356 -16.92 -10.09 -9.79
CA PHE A 356 -17.89 -10.65 -8.85
C PHE A 356 -19.31 -10.65 -9.38
N GLY A 357 -19.69 -9.64 -10.10
CA GLY A 357 -21.03 -9.44 -10.65
C GLY A 357 -21.19 -7.99 -11.09
N THR A 358 -22.40 -7.63 -11.49
CA THR A 358 -22.76 -6.27 -11.95
C THR A 358 -23.81 -5.67 -11.03
N ILE A 359 -23.76 -4.36 -10.80
CA ILE A 359 -24.72 -3.63 -9.95
C ILE A 359 -26.01 -3.38 -10.73
N ASN A 360 -27.17 -3.73 -10.15
CA ASN A 360 -28.48 -3.43 -10.71
C ASN A 360 -29.07 -2.10 -10.21
N GLU A 361 -30.29 -1.76 -10.68
CA GLU A 361 -30.99 -0.50 -10.41
C GLU A 361 -31.21 -0.17 -8.93
N VAL A 362 -31.26 -1.20 -8.09
CA VAL A 362 -31.52 -1.05 -6.65
C VAL A 362 -30.26 -1.32 -5.80
N GLY A 363 -29.08 -1.26 -6.39
CA GLY A 363 -27.83 -1.42 -5.69
C GLY A 363 -27.59 -2.86 -5.16
N ASN A 364 -28.02 -3.88 -5.90
CA ASN A 364 -27.67 -5.28 -5.62
C ASN A 364 -26.72 -5.81 -6.68
N LEU A 365 -25.91 -6.80 -6.32
CA LEU A 365 -25.15 -7.56 -7.32
C LEU A 365 -26.06 -8.58 -8.01
N ILE A 366 -25.96 -8.63 -9.32
CA ILE A 366 -26.54 -9.64 -10.21
C ILE A 366 -25.45 -10.25 -11.08
N ASP A 367 -25.78 -11.27 -11.85
CA ASP A 367 -24.84 -12.01 -12.73
C ASP A 367 -23.56 -12.43 -11.97
N MET A 368 -23.77 -13.01 -10.78
CA MET A 368 -22.71 -13.36 -9.86
C MET A 368 -21.79 -14.46 -10.40
N ASN A 369 -20.50 -14.17 -10.44
CA ASN A 369 -19.44 -15.17 -10.53
C ASN A 369 -19.08 -15.64 -9.11
N TYR A 370 -19.77 -16.67 -8.63
CA TYR A 370 -19.58 -17.19 -7.28
C TYR A 370 -18.18 -17.79 -7.08
N ASP A 371 -17.55 -18.31 -8.12
CA ASP A 371 -16.18 -18.84 -8.03
C ASP A 371 -15.18 -17.71 -7.70
N ALA A 372 -15.21 -16.64 -8.48
CA ALA A 372 -14.36 -15.46 -8.21
C ALA A 372 -14.67 -14.86 -6.85
N TYR A 373 -15.96 -14.67 -6.51
CA TYR A 373 -16.37 -14.13 -5.23
C TYR A 373 -15.81 -14.95 -4.05
N CYS A 374 -16.00 -16.27 -4.08
CA CYS A 374 -15.54 -17.15 -3.02
C CYS A 374 -14.01 -17.18 -2.94
N LYS A 375 -13.31 -17.35 -4.07
CA LYS A 375 -11.84 -17.40 -4.11
C LYS A 375 -11.20 -16.15 -3.50
N TRP A 376 -11.65 -14.98 -3.91
CA TRP A 376 -11.10 -13.72 -3.41
C TRP A 376 -11.49 -13.46 -1.94
N THR A 377 -12.73 -13.71 -1.58
CA THR A 377 -13.22 -13.45 -0.21
C THR A 377 -12.60 -14.41 0.79
N LEU A 378 -12.40 -15.66 0.42
CA LEU A 378 -11.83 -16.68 1.30
C LEU A 378 -10.31 -16.74 1.27
N ARG A 379 -9.64 -16.02 0.34
CA ARG A 379 -8.17 -16.01 0.33
C ARG A 379 -7.63 -15.68 1.70
N ASP A 380 -6.84 -16.57 2.25
CA ASP A 380 -6.19 -16.43 3.54
C ASP A 380 -4.68 -16.74 3.39
N PRO A 381 -3.80 -15.75 3.51
CA PRO A 381 -2.36 -15.96 3.44
C PRO A 381 -1.83 -17.00 4.44
N LEU A 382 -2.52 -17.16 5.57
CA LEU A 382 -2.13 -18.10 6.62
C LEU A 382 -2.56 -19.56 6.34
N LEU A 383 -3.21 -19.81 5.21
CA LEU A 383 -3.47 -21.14 4.65
C LEU A 383 -2.50 -21.48 3.51
N ILE A 384 -1.63 -20.55 3.11
CA ILE A 384 -0.56 -20.79 2.14
C ILE A 384 0.62 -21.38 2.88
N GLU A 385 1.09 -22.58 2.46
CA GLU A 385 2.09 -23.35 3.17
C GLU A 385 3.39 -22.56 3.40
N GLU A 386 3.88 -21.87 2.38
CA GLU A 386 5.09 -21.06 2.45
C GLU A 386 4.93 -19.81 3.35
N CYS A 387 3.70 -19.33 3.53
CA CYS A 387 3.43 -18.12 4.29
C CYS A 387 3.21 -18.39 5.79
N ILE A 388 2.64 -19.55 6.16
CA ILE A 388 2.29 -19.82 7.57
C ILE A 388 3.52 -19.93 8.47
N ASP A 389 4.64 -20.39 7.90
CA ASP A 389 5.92 -20.55 8.60
C ASP A 389 6.89 -19.38 8.36
N CYS A 390 6.51 -18.41 7.55
CA CYS A 390 7.36 -17.27 7.23
C CYS A 390 7.38 -16.26 8.37
N LYS A 391 8.58 -15.91 8.85
CA LYS A 391 8.78 -14.88 9.88
C LYS A 391 8.28 -13.49 9.47
N PHE A 392 8.10 -13.23 8.17
CA PHE A 392 7.56 -11.99 7.64
C PHE A 392 6.04 -11.98 7.45
N SER A 393 5.37 -13.12 7.64
CA SER A 393 3.90 -13.21 7.48
C SER A 393 3.12 -12.11 8.18
N PRO A 394 3.46 -11.71 9.43
CA PRO A 394 2.74 -10.65 10.14
C PRO A 394 2.78 -9.28 9.46
N ILE A 395 3.72 -9.03 8.55
CA ILE A 395 3.90 -7.74 7.86
C ILE A 395 3.71 -7.83 6.34
N CYS A 396 3.76 -9.02 5.75
CA CYS A 396 3.65 -9.25 4.31
C CYS A 396 2.24 -9.68 3.88
N ALA A 397 1.56 -10.49 4.68
CA ALA A 397 0.25 -11.06 4.36
C ALA A 397 0.19 -11.77 3.00
N GLY A 398 1.26 -12.52 2.64
CA GLY A 398 1.31 -13.31 1.41
C GLY A 398 1.54 -12.51 0.13
N GLY A 399 1.89 -11.23 0.23
CA GLY A 399 2.17 -10.35 -0.90
C GLY A 399 0.94 -9.93 -1.70
N CYS A 400 1.16 -9.44 -2.92
CA CYS A 400 0.10 -8.98 -3.80
C CYS A 400 -0.69 -10.17 -4.40
N THR A 401 -1.99 -10.20 -4.16
CA THR A 401 -2.89 -11.25 -4.66
C THR A 401 -2.90 -11.34 -6.19
N LEU A 402 -2.91 -10.18 -6.86
CA LEU A 402 -2.93 -10.16 -8.32
C LEU A 402 -1.57 -10.54 -8.91
N ASN A 403 -0.47 -10.20 -8.22
CA ASN A 403 0.87 -10.66 -8.59
C ASN A 403 0.98 -12.19 -8.50
N ALA A 404 0.48 -12.77 -7.39
CA ALA A 404 0.39 -14.23 -7.26
C ALA A 404 -0.32 -14.87 -8.46
N TYR A 405 -1.46 -14.30 -8.87
CA TYR A 405 -2.17 -14.77 -10.06
C TYR A 405 -1.36 -14.59 -11.35
N SER A 406 -0.72 -13.45 -11.53
CA SER A 406 0.10 -13.19 -12.74
C SER A 406 1.27 -14.15 -12.86
N MET A 407 1.93 -14.47 -11.73
CA MET A 407 3.11 -15.33 -11.69
C MET A 407 2.76 -16.83 -11.78
N HIS A 408 1.68 -17.24 -11.11
CA HIS A 408 1.38 -18.66 -10.87
C HIS A 408 0.02 -19.13 -11.43
N GLY A 409 -0.81 -18.22 -11.93
CA GLY A 409 -2.17 -18.54 -12.37
C GLY A 409 -3.15 -18.83 -11.22
N ASP A 410 -2.72 -18.66 -9.97
CA ASP A 410 -3.53 -18.88 -8.78
C ASP A 410 -3.31 -17.79 -7.73
N ILE A 411 -4.41 -17.21 -7.24
CA ILE A 411 -4.37 -16.20 -6.18
C ILE A 411 -4.00 -16.78 -4.80
N ASN A 412 -4.05 -18.08 -4.60
CA ASN A 412 -3.75 -18.76 -3.34
C ASN A 412 -2.29 -19.22 -3.24
N THR A 413 -1.41 -18.60 -4.01
CA THR A 413 0.05 -18.77 -3.93
C THR A 413 0.70 -17.52 -3.34
N PRO A 414 1.98 -17.59 -2.89
CA PRO A 414 2.71 -16.38 -2.47
C PRO A 414 2.89 -15.41 -3.63
N GLY A 415 2.67 -14.12 -3.38
CA GLY A 415 2.93 -13.03 -4.34
C GLY A 415 4.12 -12.17 -3.93
N CYS A 416 5.13 -12.74 -3.28
CA CYS A 416 6.29 -12.02 -2.78
C CYS A 416 7.57 -12.85 -2.92
N GLU A 417 8.73 -12.19 -2.79
CA GLU A 417 10.04 -12.80 -2.64
C GLU A 417 10.60 -12.51 -1.23
N GLU A 418 10.95 -13.54 -0.47
CA GLU A 418 11.37 -13.42 0.94
C GLU A 418 12.62 -12.52 1.10
N LYS A 419 13.58 -12.59 0.19
CA LYS A 419 14.80 -11.78 0.22
C LYS A 419 14.52 -10.28 0.19
N GLU A 420 13.50 -9.88 -0.54
CA GLU A 420 13.10 -8.48 -0.66
C GLU A 420 12.57 -7.94 0.68
N LEU A 421 11.84 -8.77 1.41
CA LEU A 421 11.27 -8.38 2.71
C LEU A 421 12.34 -8.11 3.77
N GLY A 422 13.44 -8.83 3.74
CA GLY A 422 14.58 -8.58 4.63
C GLY A 422 15.12 -7.16 4.48
N GLU A 423 15.37 -6.72 3.25
CA GLU A 423 15.86 -5.37 2.95
C GLU A 423 14.85 -4.28 3.35
N ILE A 424 13.57 -4.54 3.13
CA ILE A 424 12.48 -3.64 3.52
C ILE A 424 12.43 -3.50 5.05
N VAL A 425 12.54 -4.60 5.80
CA VAL A 425 12.55 -4.62 7.27
C VAL A 425 13.76 -3.86 7.80
N ARG A 426 14.95 -4.13 7.27
CA ARG A 426 16.18 -3.42 7.65
C ARG A 426 15.98 -1.91 7.52
N THR A 427 15.53 -1.47 6.37
CA THR A 427 15.29 -0.04 6.10
C THR A 427 14.22 0.54 7.01
N TYR A 428 13.13 -0.18 7.25
CA TYR A 428 12.09 0.25 8.20
C TYR A 428 12.68 0.53 9.58
N ILE A 429 13.49 -0.39 10.09
CA ILE A 429 14.12 -0.24 11.41
C ILE A 429 15.08 0.95 11.41
N MET A 430 15.92 1.10 10.39
CA MET A 430 16.86 2.24 10.28
C MET A 430 16.15 3.59 10.18
N LEU A 431 15.00 3.67 9.53
CA LEU A 431 14.20 4.91 9.43
C LEU A 431 13.45 5.21 10.72
N ARG A 432 12.98 4.17 11.39
CA ARG A 432 12.17 4.33 12.61
C ARG A 432 13.01 4.64 13.85
N TYR A 433 14.22 4.13 13.88
CA TYR A 433 15.14 4.21 15.03
C TYR A 433 16.53 4.67 14.59
N PRO A 434 16.65 5.86 13.97
CA PRO A 434 17.93 6.32 13.40
C PRO A 434 19.03 6.48 14.44
N GLU A 435 18.66 6.66 15.70
CA GLU A 435 19.62 6.76 16.83
C GLU A 435 20.39 5.46 17.08
N LEU A 436 19.79 4.30 16.80
CA LEU A 436 20.44 3.00 16.96
C LEU A 436 21.49 2.73 15.88
N PHE A 437 21.49 3.52 14.80
CA PHE A 437 22.35 3.33 13.64
C PHE A 437 23.31 4.48 13.39
N LYS A 438 23.55 5.33 14.40
CA LYS A 438 24.54 6.41 14.32
C LYS A 438 25.95 5.81 14.19
N GLY A 439 26.58 6.01 13.04
CA GLY A 439 27.91 5.49 12.74
C GLY A 439 27.93 4.23 11.89
N TYR A 440 26.79 3.63 11.60
CA TYR A 440 26.67 2.46 10.74
C TYR A 440 26.44 2.85 9.29
N SER A 441 27.07 2.15 8.35
CA SER A 441 26.67 2.22 6.95
C SER A 441 25.54 1.20 6.69
N TYR A 442 24.68 1.51 5.73
CA TYR A 442 23.59 0.60 5.33
C TYR A 442 24.11 -0.81 4.96
N GLU A 443 25.35 -0.89 4.48
CA GLU A 443 25.98 -2.12 3.95
C GLU A 443 26.58 -3.01 5.06
N THR A 444 26.74 -2.49 6.30
CA THR A 444 27.40 -3.24 7.40
C THR A 444 26.42 -4.03 8.26
N ILE A 445 25.11 -3.89 8.05
CA ILE A 445 24.09 -4.59 8.84
C ILE A 445 23.61 -5.80 8.06
N VAL A 446 23.83 -6.99 8.58
CA VAL A 446 23.39 -8.28 7.97
C VAL A 446 22.10 -8.77 8.65
N LEU A 447 21.18 -9.34 7.87
CA LEU A 447 19.94 -9.96 8.35
C LEU A 447 20.14 -11.43 8.66
#